data_56f3ec310139b4d42cbde987e4ef464c
#
_entry.id   56f3ec310139b4d42cbde987e4ef464c
#
_cell.length_a   1.000
_cell.length_b   1.000
_cell.length_c   1.000
_cell.angle_alpha   90.00
_cell.angle_beta   90.00
_cell.angle_gamma   90.00
#
_symmetry.space_group_name_H-M   'P 1'
#
loop_
_entity.id
_entity.type
_entity.pdbx_description
1 polymer ?
#
loop_
_entity_poly.entity_id
_entity_poly.type
_entity_poly.pdbx_seq_one_letter_code
_entity_poly.pdbx_strand_id
1 'polypeptide(L)'
;MKKSTGIIMLLLFSMSCSSFAATKKSELTCKAQAITESKKLLAFYRDNDDRAEVDKDVVALAKMQNPENKSQYYDVLQTWGYIYKGKYRMRFIFLNDCTLMGEEILEYANP
;
A
#
# COMPACT_ATOMS: atom_id res chain seq x y z
N MET A 1 33.35 -32.59 -38.69
CA MET A 1 33.06 -32.23 -38.24
C MET A 1 32.45 -31.78 -37.65
N LYS A 2 32.43 -31.55 -37.36
CA LYS A 2 31.96 -31.06 -36.76
C LYS A 2 31.37 -30.53 -36.12
N LYS A 3 31.15 -30.27 -35.76
CA LYS A 3 30.63 -29.77 -35.17
C LYS A 3 30.00 -29.26 -34.52
N SER A 4 29.79 -29.06 -34.21
CA SER A 4 29.20 -28.53 -33.60
C SER A 4 28.77 -28.13 -32.93
N THR A 5 28.72 -27.91 -32.69
CA THR A 5 28.35 -27.46 -31.99
C THR A 5 27.83 -26.94 -31.28
N GLY A 6 27.57 -26.70 -30.97
CA GLY A 6 27.14 -26.05 -30.12
C GLY A 6 26.49 -25.63 -29.64
N ILE A 7 26.24 -25.35 -29.58
CA ILE A 7 25.63 -24.77 -29.04
C ILE A 7 24.92 -24.47 -28.32
N ILE A 8 24.81 -24.36 -27.92
CA ILE A 8 24.19 -23.93 -27.22
C ILE A 8 23.75 -23.52 -26.45
N MET A 9 23.74 -23.18 -26.21
CA MET A 9 23.36 -22.67 -25.42
C MET A 9 22.81 -22.12 -24.89
N LEU A 10 22.60 -21.79 -24.79
CA LEU A 10 22.10 -21.09 -24.20
C LEU A 10 21.32 -20.79 -23.68
N LEU A 11 21.05 -20.79 -23.64
CA LEU A 11 20.28 -20.30 -23.10
C LEU A 11 19.76 -20.06 -22.30
N LEU A 12 19.82 -20.06 -21.96
CA LEU A 12 19.30 -19.74 -21.11
C LEU A 12 18.94 -19.14 -20.44
N PHE A 13 18.91 -18.75 -20.29
CA PHE A 13 18.63 -18.00 -19.55
C PHE A 13 17.91 -17.46 -19.20
N SER A 14 17.68 -17.41 -19.24
CA SER A 14 17.09 -16.63 -18.98
C SER A 14 16.30 -16.48 -18.35
N MET A 15 16.05 -16.49 -18.01
CA MET A 15 15.40 -16.14 -17.33
C MET A 15 15.08 -15.83 -16.44
N SER A 16 14.92 -15.75 -16.20
CA SER A 16 14.65 -15.48 -15.27
C SER A 16 14.28 -14.67 -14.66
N CYS A 17 14.17 -14.23 -14.51
CA CYS A 17 13.98 -13.35 -13.86
C CYS A 17 12.88 -12.88 -13.49
N SER A 18 12.46 -12.67 -13.55
CA SER A 18 11.48 -12.14 -13.33
C SER A 18 10.80 -12.34 -12.25
N SER A 19 10.88 -12.88 -11.78
CA SER A 19 10.17 -13.15 -10.89
C SER A 19 9.89 -12.32 -9.92
N PHE A 20 10.50 -11.61 -9.47
CA PHE A 20 10.16 -10.96 -8.43
C PHE A 20 9.35 -9.91 -8.57
N ALA A 21 8.92 -9.62 -9.36
CA ALA A 21 8.10 -8.58 -9.35
C ALA A 21 6.81 -8.82 -8.84
N ALA A 22 6.54 -9.73 -8.25
CA ALA A 22 5.20 -10.08 -8.07
C ALA A 22 4.53 -9.50 -6.87
N THR A 23 4.90 -8.38 -6.39
CA THR A 23 4.19 -7.75 -5.30
C THR A 23 2.81 -7.35 -5.78
N LYS A 24 1.80 -7.90 -5.16
CA LYS A 24 0.43 -7.59 -5.54
C LYS A 24 -0.03 -6.29 -4.93
N LYS A 25 -0.87 -5.60 -5.67
CA LYS A 25 -1.51 -4.42 -5.17
C LYS A 25 -2.63 -4.78 -4.24
N SER A 26 -2.89 -3.95 -3.26
CA SER A 26 -3.99 -4.16 -2.34
C SER A 26 -5.32 -4.00 -3.05
N GLU A 27 -6.35 -4.65 -2.51
CA GLU A 27 -7.70 -4.49 -3.00
C GLU A 27 -8.33 -3.24 -2.44
N LEU A 28 -9.24 -2.63 -3.18
CA LEU A 28 -9.94 -1.45 -2.71
C LEU A 28 -11.26 -1.79 -2.01
N THR A 29 -11.45 -3.04 -1.64
CA THR A 29 -12.67 -3.47 -0.98
C THR A 29 -12.95 -2.66 0.29
N CYS A 30 -11.88 -2.26 1.00
CA CYS A 30 -12.02 -1.52 2.25
C CYS A 30 -11.93 -0.01 2.06
N LYS A 31 -12.20 0.49 0.86
CA LYS A 31 -12.07 1.91 0.57
C LYS A 31 -12.94 2.77 1.48
N ALA A 32 -14.19 2.41 1.65
CA ALA A 32 -15.09 3.19 2.51
C ALA A 32 -14.61 3.19 3.95
N GLN A 33 -14.09 2.05 4.40
CA GLN A 33 -13.56 1.95 5.75
C GLN A 33 -12.33 2.83 5.90
N ALA A 34 -11.47 2.86 4.89
CA ALA A 34 -10.27 3.69 4.93
C ALA A 34 -10.64 5.17 5.06
N ILE A 35 -11.67 5.62 4.35
CA ILE A 35 -12.11 7.01 4.46
C ILE A 35 -12.64 7.30 5.87
N THR A 36 -13.44 6.39 6.41
CA THR A 36 -13.97 6.54 7.77
C THR A 36 -12.84 6.60 8.80
N GLU A 37 -11.87 5.71 8.68
CA GLU A 37 -10.74 5.70 9.62
C GLU A 37 -9.85 6.92 9.44
N SER A 38 -9.76 7.42 8.21
CA SER A 38 -8.99 8.65 7.96
C SER A 38 -9.58 9.84 8.71
N LYS A 39 -10.90 9.95 8.70
CA LYS A 39 -11.55 11.04 9.41
C LYS A 39 -11.33 10.94 10.90
N LYS A 40 -11.40 9.73 11.43
CA LYS A 40 -11.15 9.50 12.87
C LYS A 40 -9.71 9.82 13.24
N LEU A 41 -8.77 9.33 12.44
CA LEU A 41 -7.36 9.50 12.73
C LEU A 41 -6.96 10.97 12.66
N LEU A 42 -7.43 11.66 11.62
CA LEU A 42 -7.11 13.07 11.46
C LEU A 42 -7.72 13.91 12.59
N ALA A 43 -8.96 13.59 12.98
CA ALA A 43 -9.61 14.26 14.09
C ALA A 43 -8.84 14.04 15.39
N PHE A 44 -8.38 12.82 15.62
CA PHE A 44 -7.60 12.51 16.81
C PHE A 44 -6.27 13.26 16.80
N TYR A 45 -5.60 13.27 15.65
CA TYR A 45 -4.28 13.87 15.54
C TYR A 45 -4.32 15.39 15.69
N ARG A 46 -5.40 16.04 15.22
CA ARG A 46 -5.50 17.50 15.21
C ARG A 46 -6.66 18.01 16.06
N ASP A 47 -7.02 17.30 17.11
CA ASP A 47 -8.00 17.77 18.11
C ASP A 47 -9.34 18.20 17.50
N ASN A 48 -9.86 17.38 16.60
CA ASN A 48 -11.19 17.63 16.01
C ASN A 48 -11.29 18.97 15.30
N ASP A 49 -10.25 19.33 14.57
CA ASP A 49 -10.26 20.56 13.79
C ASP A 49 -11.37 20.47 12.73
N ASP A 50 -12.33 21.38 12.76
CA ASP A 50 -13.48 21.33 11.87
C ASP A 50 -13.16 21.72 10.43
N ARG A 51 -11.92 22.14 10.15
CA ARG A 51 -11.48 22.42 8.79
C ARG A 51 -10.91 21.16 8.11
N ALA A 52 -10.87 20.04 8.84
CA ALA A 52 -10.27 18.82 8.31
C ALA A 52 -11.08 18.24 7.16
N GLU A 53 -10.41 17.88 6.10
CA GLU A 53 -11.03 17.25 4.95
C GLU A 53 -10.21 16.04 4.56
N VAL A 54 -10.88 14.98 4.13
CA VAL A 54 -10.23 13.77 3.66
C VAL A 54 -10.56 13.60 2.19
N ASP A 55 -9.52 13.37 1.38
CA ASP A 55 -9.69 13.14 -0.03
C ASP A 55 -10.43 11.83 -0.24
N LYS A 56 -11.31 11.79 -1.22
CA LYS A 56 -12.05 10.58 -1.54
C LYS A 56 -11.24 9.59 -2.35
N ASP A 57 -10.10 10.01 -2.88
CA ASP A 57 -9.25 9.14 -3.68
C ASP A 57 -8.40 8.30 -2.76
N VAL A 58 -8.71 7.01 -2.71
CA VAL A 58 -7.95 6.06 -1.89
C VAL A 58 -7.00 5.32 -2.81
N VAL A 59 -5.73 5.26 -2.43
CA VAL A 59 -4.70 4.61 -3.24
C VAL A 59 -4.38 3.26 -2.64
N ALA A 60 -4.44 2.22 -3.49
CA ALA A 60 -4.05 0.88 -3.08
C ALA A 60 -2.55 0.76 -3.20
N LEU A 61 -1.89 0.41 -2.10
CA LEU A 61 -0.45 0.18 -2.10
C LEU A 61 -0.18 -1.32 -2.18
N ALA A 62 1.08 -1.69 -2.21
CA ALA A 62 1.45 -3.10 -2.24
C ALA A 62 0.93 -3.79 -0.98
N LYS A 63 0.51 -5.04 -1.12
CA LYS A 63 0.08 -5.82 0.03
C LYS A 63 1.25 -6.04 0.98
N MET A 64 0.94 -6.13 2.26
CA MET A 64 1.96 -6.38 3.28
C MET A 64 1.85 -7.81 3.74
N GLN A 65 2.97 -8.53 3.72
CA GLN A 65 2.98 -9.91 4.17
C GLN A 65 3.07 -9.94 5.69
N ASN A 66 2.31 -10.85 6.31
CA ASN A 66 2.40 -11.05 7.75
C ASN A 66 3.71 -11.79 8.06
N PRO A 67 4.63 -11.21 8.83
CA PRO A 67 5.91 -11.86 9.08
C PRO A 67 5.77 -13.16 9.88
N GLU A 68 4.68 -13.34 10.60
CA GLU A 68 4.49 -14.55 11.38
C GLU A 68 3.70 -15.61 10.62
N ASN A 69 3.11 -15.27 9.49
CA ASN A 69 2.37 -16.22 8.69
C ASN A 69 2.50 -15.79 7.25
N LYS A 70 3.47 -16.34 6.55
CA LYS A 70 3.82 -15.86 5.22
C LYS A 70 2.77 -16.12 4.16
N SER A 71 1.74 -16.89 4.47
CA SER A 71 0.65 -17.08 3.54
C SER A 71 -0.44 -16.02 3.73
N GLN A 72 -0.34 -15.19 4.76
CA GLN A 72 -1.33 -14.15 5.01
C GLN A 72 -0.80 -12.80 4.57
N TYR A 73 -1.62 -12.06 3.82
CA TYR A 73 -1.29 -10.73 3.35
C TYR A 73 -2.37 -9.77 3.78
N TYR A 74 -1.97 -8.55 4.07
CA TYR A 74 -2.89 -7.48 4.43
C TYR A 74 -3.03 -6.51 3.27
N ASP A 75 -4.17 -5.87 3.17
CA ASP A 75 -4.34 -4.78 2.23
C ASP A 75 -3.86 -3.49 2.86
N VAL A 76 -3.12 -2.69 2.12
CA VAL A 76 -2.62 -1.41 2.59
C VAL A 76 -3.20 -0.31 1.72
N LEU A 77 -3.98 0.57 2.34
CA LEU A 77 -4.62 1.67 1.61
C LEU A 77 -4.11 2.99 2.13
N GLN A 78 -3.96 3.94 1.24
CA GLN A 78 -3.45 5.26 1.58
C GLN A 78 -4.47 6.32 1.25
N THR A 79 -4.63 7.27 2.15
CA THR A 79 -5.49 8.43 1.94
C THR A 79 -4.70 9.70 2.20
N TRP A 80 -5.27 10.82 1.76
CA TRP A 80 -4.71 12.12 2.04
C TRP A 80 -5.74 12.96 2.77
N GLY A 81 -5.30 13.70 3.75
CA GLY A 81 -6.15 14.63 4.45
C GLY A 81 -5.53 16.01 4.43
N TYR A 82 -6.35 17.01 4.68
CA TYR A 82 -5.93 18.41 4.62
C TYR A 82 -6.60 19.20 5.73
N ILE A 83 -5.82 20.07 6.37
CA ILE A 83 -6.36 21.04 7.30
C ILE A 83 -5.71 22.36 6.94
N TYR A 84 -6.48 23.28 6.37
CA TYR A 84 -5.97 24.57 5.90
C TYR A 84 -4.78 24.33 4.96
N LYS A 85 -3.56 24.66 5.36
CA LYS A 85 -2.38 24.43 4.54
C LYS A 85 -1.68 23.13 4.87
N GLY A 86 -2.09 22.43 5.91
CA GLY A 86 -1.49 21.19 6.30
C GLY A 86 -1.91 20.06 5.40
N LYS A 87 -1.00 19.14 5.14
CA LYS A 87 -1.24 17.96 4.31
C LYS A 87 -0.81 16.74 5.09
N TYR A 88 -1.68 15.74 5.13
CA TYR A 88 -1.45 14.55 5.95
C TYR A 88 -1.60 13.31 5.11
N ARG A 89 -0.61 12.43 5.16
CA ARG A 89 -0.70 11.13 4.50
C ARG A 89 -1.05 10.11 5.55
N MET A 90 -2.10 9.34 5.30
CA MET A 90 -2.53 8.31 6.22
C MET A 90 -2.50 6.97 5.51
N ARG A 91 -2.03 5.94 6.19
CA ARG A 91 -2.00 4.58 5.66
C ARG A 91 -2.65 3.65 6.65
N PHE A 92 -3.39 2.69 6.12
CA PHE A 92 -4.16 1.76 6.93
C PHE A 92 -3.89 0.36 6.46
N ILE A 93 -3.74 -0.55 7.40
CA ILE A 93 -3.48 -1.96 7.14
C ILE A 93 -4.72 -2.73 7.54
N PHE A 94 -5.33 -3.42 6.58
CA PHE A 94 -6.59 -4.12 6.79
C PHE A 94 -6.47 -5.61 6.54
N LEU A 95 -7.24 -6.39 7.31
CA LEU A 95 -7.49 -7.78 6.97
C LEU A 95 -8.50 -7.81 5.82
N ASN A 96 -8.72 -8.99 5.25
CA ASN A 96 -9.64 -9.14 4.12
C ASN A 96 -11.07 -8.75 4.47
N ASP A 97 -11.44 -8.82 5.73
CA ASP A 97 -12.77 -8.42 6.17
C ASP A 97 -12.83 -6.97 6.62
N CYS A 98 -11.82 -6.19 6.26
CA CYS A 98 -11.72 -4.77 6.60
C CYS A 98 -11.56 -4.48 8.09
N THR A 99 -11.03 -5.45 8.83
CA THR A 99 -10.62 -5.20 10.19
C THR A 99 -9.32 -4.40 10.15
N LEU A 100 -9.29 -3.29 10.85
CA LEU A 100 -8.10 -2.43 10.87
C LEU A 100 -7.04 -3.04 11.78
N MET A 101 -5.87 -3.29 11.21
CA MET A 101 -4.77 -3.90 11.94
C MET A 101 -3.69 -2.90 12.32
N GLY A 102 -3.61 -1.80 11.62
CA GLY A 102 -2.63 -0.77 11.91
C GLY A 102 -2.89 0.49 11.12
N GLU A 103 -2.36 1.59 11.60
CA GLU A 103 -2.53 2.86 10.92
C GLU A 103 -1.37 3.77 11.22
N GLU A 104 -1.11 4.69 10.32
CA GLU A 104 -0.09 5.70 10.53
C GLU A 104 -0.53 7.01 9.89
N ILE A 105 -0.04 8.11 10.43
CA ILE A 105 -0.28 9.42 9.87
C ILE A 105 1.03 10.17 9.85
N LEU A 106 1.28 10.86 8.74
CA LEU A 106 2.48 11.65 8.59
C LEU A 106 2.09 13.04 8.12
N GLU A 107 2.51 14.02 8.86
CA GLU A 107 2.23 15.41 8.51
C GLU A 107 3.35 15.93 7.61
N TYR A 108 2.96 16.55 6.49
CA TYR A 108 3.91 17.13 5.58
C TYR A 108 3.95 18.64 5.83
N ALA A 109 5.14 19.16 6.01
CA ALA A 109 5.31 20.59 6.13
C ALA A 109 4.90 21.23 4.82
N ASN A 110 4.22 22.35 4.93
CA ASN A 110 3.76 23.06 3.76
C ASN A 110 4.35 24.45 3.81
N PRO A 111 5.52 24.61 3.25
CA PRO A 111 6.23 25.88 3.32
C PRO A 111 5.54 27.00 2.59
#